data_5fe96c32dd1dd84c96f0138665a36440
#
_entry.id   5fe96c32dd1dd84c96f0138665a36440
#
_cell.length_a   1.000
_cell.length_b   1.000
_cell.length_c   1.000
_cell.angle_alpha   90.00
_cell.angle_beta   90.00
_cell.angle_gamma   90.00
#
_symmetry.space_group_name_H-M   'P 1'
#
loop_
_entity.id
_entity.type
_entity.pdbx_description
1 polymer ?
#
loop_
_entity_poly.entity_id
_entity_poly.type
_entity_poly.pdbx_seq_one_letter_code
_entity_poly.pdbx_strand_id
1 'polypeptide(L)'
;PLNLTLEPSLCALVGRNGSGKTRLLRLLAGLDSPAGGHIERAAAVAWVAQQPTLTPETTLATLLGYASVFAALSRLEQGQGLADDFDLLDGHWDLTDRLSLAFREADLPPFSADRPAFSLSGGERMKALLCGAFVSGADYLLLDEPTNHLDRQGREWLYHQLESWQGGALIASHDRE
;
A
#
# COMPACT_ATOMS: atom_id res chain seq x y z
N PRO A 1 -24.97 -2.76 13.69
CA PRO A 1 -23.77 -2.33 14.40
C PRO A 1 -22.70 -3.42 14.31
N LEU A 2 -21.46 -3.05 13.95
CA LEU A 2 -20.31 -3.92 13.93
C LEU A 2 -19.47 -3.58 15.16
N ASN A 3 -19.06 -4.60 15.93
CA ASN A 3 -18.07 -4.48 16.98
C ASN A 3 -16.93 -5.44 16.65
N LEU A 4 -15.76 -4.92 16.33
CA LEU A 4 -14.63 -5.68 15.81
C LEU A 4 -13.35 -5.16 16.44
N THR A 5 -12.53 -6.08 16.94
CA THR A 5 -11.14 -5.83 17.32
C THR A 5 -10.24 -6.61 16.37
N LEU A 6 -9.25 -5.96 15.83
CA LEU A 6 -8.25 -6.58 14.95
C LEU A 6 -6.94 -6.69 15.74
N GLU A 7 -6.47 -7.92 15.89
CA GLU A 7 -5.18 -8.24 16.49
C GLU A 7 -4.07 -8.20 15.42
N PRO A 8 -2.78 -8.09 15.79
CA PRO A 8 -1.65 -8.13 14.86
C PRO A 8 -1.44 -9.54 14.29
N SER A 9 -2.37 -9.98 13.46
CA SER A 9 -2.40 -11.29 12.81
C SER A 9 -2.93 -11.17 11.38
N LEU A 10 -2.70 -12.21 10.57
CA LEU A 10 -3.27 -12.28 9.24
C LEU A 10 -4.74 -12.69 9.32
N CYS A 11 -5.64 -11.83 8.87
CA CYS A 11 -7.08 -12.05 8.85
C CYS A 11 -7.64 -11.95 7.44
N ALA A 12 -8.56 -12.83 7.07
CA ALA A 12 -9.30 -12.78 5.82
C ALA A 12 -10.72 -12.24 6.04
N LEU A 13 -11.11 -11.25 5.26
CA LEU A 13 -12.48 -10.73 5.17
C LEU A 13 -13.14 -11.30 3.92
N VAL A 14 -13.87 -12.40 4.07
CA VAL A 14 -14.50 -13.09 2.94
C VAL A 14 -15.96 -12.70 2.81
N GLY A 15 -16.40 -12.41 1.60
CA GLY A 15 -17.79 -12.07 1.32
C GLY A 15 -18.04 -11.77 -0.16
N ARG A 16 -19.32 -11.87 -0.57
CA ARG A 16 -19.74 -11.60 -1.95
C ARG A 16 -19.42 -10.15 -2.35
N ASN A 17 -19.28 -9.92 -3.67
CA ASN A 17 -19.15 -8.55 -4.18
C ASN A 17 -20.33 -7.69 -3.72
N GLY A 18 -20.07 -6.43 -3.34
CA GLY A 18 -21.08 -5.52 -2.81
C GLY A 18 -21.45 -5.73 -1.33
N SER A 19 -20.84 -6.67 -0.61
CA SER A 19 -21.10 -6.89 0.84
C SER A 19 -20.53 -5.80 1.75
N GLY A 20 -19.79 -4.83 1.22
CA GLY A 20 -19.22 -3.72 1.97
C GLY A 20 -17.78 -3.92 2.45
N LYS A 21 -17.06 -4.94 1.95
CA LYS A 21 -15.65 -5.20 2.29
C LYS A 21 -14.76 -3.95 2.09
N THR A 22 -14.73 -3.42 0.89
CA THR A 22 -13.99 -2.20 0.55
C THR A 22 -14.34 -1.03 1.45
N ARG A 23 -15.66 -0.84 1.76
CA ARG A 23 -16.09 0.25 2.64
C ARG A 23 -15.57 0.06 4.06
N LEU A 24 -15.59 -1.15 4.58
CA LEU A 24 -15.02 -1.45 5.90
C LEU A 24 -13.51 -1.15 5.91
N LEU A 25 -12.77 -1.62 4.92
CA LEU A 25 -11.32 -1.36 4.81
C LEU A 25 -11.04 0.15 4.73
N ARG A 26 -11.80 0.92 3.95
CA ARG A 26 -11.67 2.39 3.85
C ARG A 26 -11.93 3.10 5.18
N LEU A 27 -12.94 2.64 5.93
CA LEU A 27 -13.21 3.13 7.29
C LEU A 27 -12.03 2.84 8.23
N LEU A 28 -11.46 1.63 8.17
CA LEU A 28 -10.29 1.25 8.95
C LEU A 28 -9.03 2.02 8.54
N ALA A 29 -8.86 2.31 7.25
CA ALA A 29 -7.78 3.15 6.73
C ALA A 29 -7.93 4.65 7.07
N GLY A 30 -9.08 5.08 7.59
CA GLY A 30 -9.35 6.49 7.87
C GLY A 30 -9.70 7.33 6.65
N LEU A 31 -9.99 6.69 5.52
CA LEU A 31 -10.35 7.35 4.26
C LEU A 31 -11.84 7.76 4.24
N ASP A 32 -12.67 7.09 5.03
CA ASP A 32 -14.09 7.40 5.21
C ASP A 32 -14.40 7.56 6.71
N SER A 33 -15.46 8.30 7.03
CA SER A 33 -15.97 8.44 8.39
C SER A 33 -17.15 7.47 8.63
N PRO A 34 -17.23 6.84 9.81
CA PRO A 34 -18.38 5.99 10.14
C PRO A 34 -19.67 6.83 10.27
N ALA A 35 -20.80 6.29 9.85
CA ALA A 35 -22.12 6.93 10.02
C ALA A 35 -22.57 6.99 11.50
N GLY A 36 -21.92 6.22 12.37
CA GLY A 36 -22.13 6.19 13.82
C GLY A 36 -21.12 5.29 14.49
N GLY A 37 -20.88 5.52 15.78
CA GLY A 37 -19.81 4.85 16.51
C GLY A 37 -18.45 5.54 16.32
N HIS A 38 -17.40 4.84 16.69
CA HIS A 38 -16.01 5.34 16.58
C HIS A 38 -15.08 4.21 16.13
N ILE A 39 -13.92 4.60 15.61
CA ILE A 39 -12.85 3.68 15.22
C ILE A 39 -11.57 4.19 15.89
N GLU A 40 -10.99 3.36 16.73
CA GLU A 40 -9.70 3.60 17.35
C GLU A 40 -8.61 2.89 16.53
N ARG A 41 -7.50 3.58 16.26
CA ARG A 41 -6.35 3.05 15.53
C ARG A 41 -5.11 3.20 16.40
N ALA A 42 -4.65 2.10 16.94
CA ALA A 42 -3.44 2.05 17.76
C ALA A 42 -2.16 1.80 16.94
N ALA A 43 -2.30 1.58 15.63
CA ALA A 43 -1.22 1.15 14.75
C ALA A 43 -1.19 2.00 13.47
N ALA A 44 -0.01 2.16 12.89
CA ALA A 44 0.15 2.74 11.56
C ALA A 44 -0.39 1.77 10.50
N VAL A 45 -1.21 2.26 9.57
CA VAL A 45 -1.95 1.44 8.63
C VAL A 45 -1.54 1.78 7.19
N ALA A 46 -1.18 0.77 6.41
CA ALA A 46 -1.02 0.88 4.96
C ALA A 46 -2.24 0.31 4.25
N TRP A 47 -2.74 1.05 3.26
CA TRP A 47 -3.92 0.71 2.46
C TRP A 47 -3.54 0.42 1.02
N VAL A 48 -3.96 -0.74 0.51
CA VAL A 48 -3.84 -1.12 -0.90
C VAL A 48 -5.24 -1.30 -1.48
N ALA A 49 -5.61 -0.38 -2.37
CA ALA A 49 -6.90 -0.41 -3.06
C ALA A 49 -6.89 -1.43 -4.21
N GLN A 50 -8.03 -2.05 -4.46
CA GLN A 50 -8.23 -2.96 -5.60
C GLN A 50 -7.94 -2.26 -6.94
N GLN A 51 -8.42 -1.03 -7.10
CA GLN A 51 -8.21 -0.22 -8.30
C GLN A 51 -7.91 1.23 -7.89
N PRO A 52 -6.65 1.67 -7.99
CA PRO A 52 -6.32 3.07 -7.75
C PRO A 52 -6.86 3.94 -8.88
N THR A 53 -7.28 5.15 -8.53
CA THR A 53 -7.61 6.16 -9.55
C THR A 53 -6.33 6.67 -10.17
N LEU A 54 -6.22 6.56 -11.50
CA LEU A 54 -5.07 7.05 -12.26
C LEU A 54 -5.47 8.21 -13.16
N THR A 55 -4.60 9.19 -13.23
CA THR A 55 -4.61 10.22 -14.26
C THR A 55 -3.35 10.08 -15.14
N PRO A 56 -3.30 10.70 -16.33
CA PRO A 56 -2.10 10.66 -17.17
C PRO A 56 -0.82 11.11 -16.45
N GLU A 57 -0.96 11.98 -15.45
CA GLU A 57 0.14 12.58 -14.68
C GLU A 57 0.52 11.73 -13.44
N THR A 58 -0.21 10.66 -13.16
CA THR A 58 0.08 9.82 -12.00
C THR A 58 1.42 9.11 -12.17
N THR A 59 2.38 9.47 -11.33
CA THR A 59 3.71 8.81 -11.27
C THR A 59 3.70 7.64 -10.30
N LEU A 60 4.76 6.82 -10.29
CA LEU A 60 4.92 5.77 -9.29
C LEU A 60 4.99 6.36 -7.87
N ALA A 61 5.73 7.45 -7.67
CA ALA A 61 5.77 8.12 -6.37
C ALA A 61 4.37 8.52 -5.88
N THR A 62 3.52 9.04 -6.78
CA THR A 62 2.12 9.40 -6.45
C THR A 62 1.27 8.17 -6.19
N LEU A 63 1.39 7.14 -7.03
CA LEU A 63 0.66 5.88 -6.89
C LEU A 63 0.92 5.20 -5.54
N LEU A 64 2.19 5.22 -5.11
CA LEU A 64 2.63 4.60 -3.87
C LEU A 64 2.41 5.47 -2.63
N GLY A 65 1.94 6.71 -2.80
CA GLY A 65 1.71 7.65 -1.70
C GLY A 65 2.95 8.39 -1.20
N TYR A 66 4.07 8.33 -1.93
CA TYR A 66 5.35 8.91 -1.53
C TYR A 66 5.75 10.16 -2.33
N ALA A 67 4.81 10.79 -3.05
CA ALA A 67 5.12 11.96 -3.89
C ALA A 67 5.79 13.11 -3.12
N SER A 68 5.32 13.40 -1.90
CA SER A 68 5.91 14.45 -1.05
C SER A 68 7.31 14.09 -0.57
N VAL A 69 7.56 12.83 -0.24
CA VAL A 69 8.87 12.32 0.19
C VAL A 69 9.89 12.46 -0.95
N PHE A 70 9.54 12.02 -2.16
CA PHE A 70 10.43 12.15 -3.32
C PHE A 70 10.63 13.60 -3.76
N ALA A 71 9.61 14.47 -3.61
CA ALA A 71 9.77 15.89 -3.85
C ALA A 71 10.74 16.54 -2.83
N ALA A 72 10.68 16.16 -1.56
CA ALA A 72 11.60 16.60 -0.52
C ALA A 72 13.05 16.14 -0.81
N LEU A 73 13.24 14.87 -1.16
CA LEU A 73 14.55 14.33 -1.55
C LEU A 73 15.14 15.12 -2.73
N SER A 74 14.34 15.36 -3.78
CA SER A 74 14.78 16.12 -4.95
C SER A 74 15.17 17.56 -4.60
N ARG A 75 14.43 18.24 -3.71
CA ARG A 75 14.80 19.58 -3.24
C ARG A 75 16.14 19.59 -2.49
N LEU A 76 16.35 18.61 -1.62
CA LEU A 76 17.61 18.49 -0.89
C LEU A 76 18.82 18.24 -1.82
N GLU A 77 18.65 17.34 -2.81
CA GLU A 77 19.69 17.07 -3.82
C GLU A 77 20.06 18.32 -4.63
N GLN A 78 19.09 19.21 -4.85
CA GLN A 78 19.30 20.49 -5.56
C GLN A 78 19.81 21.62 -4.65
N GLY A 79 20.04 21.35 -3.36
CA GLY A 79 20.46 22.37 -2.39
C GLY A 79 19.34 23.37 -2.03
N GLN A 80 18.09 23.02 -2.27
CA GLN A 80 16.90 23.84 -2.02
C GLN A 80 16.02 23.27 -0.90
N GLY A 81 16.58 22.43 -0.03
CA GLY A 81 15.87 21.79 1.07
C GLY A 81 15.27 22.80 2.04
N LEU A 82 14.08 22.49 2.52
CA LEU A 82 13.34 23.26 3.54
C LEU A 82 13.47 22.56 4.90
N ALA A 83 13.25 23.28 6.00
CA ALA A 83 13.29 22.68 7.32
C ALA A 83 12.29 21.52 7.47
N ASP A 84 11.06 21.70 6.96
CA ASP A 84 9.99 20.68 6.99
C ASP A 84 10.31 19.43 6.15
N ASP A 85 11.24 19.52 5.19
CA ASP A 85 11.66 18.36 4.40
C ASP A 85 12.39 17.31 5.26
N PHE A 86 13.14 17.76 6.27
CA PHE A 86 13.85 16.85 7.17
C PHE A 86 12.87 16.05 8.04
N ASP A 87 11.80 16.70 8.54
CA ASP A 87 10.75 16.02 9.30
C ASP A 87 9.98 15.01 8.42
N LEU A 88 9.72 15.39 7.14
CA LEU A 88 9.05 14.52 6.18
C LEU A 88 9.91 13.30 5.79
N LEU A 89 11.22 13.45 5.81
CA LEU A 89 12.16 12.39 5.46
C LEU A 89 12.54 11.50 6.64
N ASP A 90 12.12 11.83 7.85
CA ASP A 90 12.36 10.96 8.98
C ASP A 90 11.78 9.56 8.75
N GLY A 91 12.63 8.54 8.89
CA GLY A 91 12.29 7.14 8.54
C GLY A 91 12.17 6.82 7.04
N HIS A 92 12.48 7.79 6.13
CA HIS A 92 12.34 7.63 4.68
C HIS A 92 13.62 7.86 3.88
N TRP A 93 14.76 8.10 4.54
CA TRP A 93 16.03 8.38 3.87
C TRP A 93 16.52 7.26 2.95
N ASP A 94 16.18 6.03 3.27
CA ASP A 94 16.51 4.82 2.51
C ASP A 94 15.34 4.29 1.65
N LEU A 95 14.25 5.07 1.52
CA LEU A 95 13.04 4.64 0.82
C LEU A 95 13.30 4.22 -0.63
N THR A 96 14.18 4.95 -1.34
CA THR A 96 14.55 4.62 -2.72
C THR A 96 15.19 3.23 -2.80
N ASP A 97 16.08 2.91 -1.88
CA ASP A 97 16.79 1.63 -1.85
C ASP A 97 15.83 0.49 -1.47
N ARG A 98 14.97 0.71 -0.46
CA ARG A 98 13.92 -0.25 -0.06
C ARG A 98 12.95 -0.55 -1.20
N LEU A 99 12.46 0.49 -1.89
CA LEU A 99 11.59 0.30 -3.05
C LEU A 99 12.31 -0.39 -4.21
N SER A 100 13.56 -0.03 -4.48
CA SER A 100 14.35 -0.67 -5.54
C SER A 100 14.57 -2.15 -5.27
N LEU A 101 14.82 -2.52 -4.01
CA LEU A 101 14.93 -3.91 -3.58
C LEU A 101 13.61 -4.65 -3.73
N ALA A 102 12.51 -4.09 -3.20
CA ALA A 102 11.18 -4.69 -3.26
C ALA A 102 10.69 -4.90 -4.71
N PHE A 103 10.95 -3.93 -5.60
CA PHE A 103 10.62 -4.04 -7.03
C PHE A 103 11.38 -5.17 -7.70
N ARG A 104 12.67 -5.33 -7.39
CA ARG A 104 13.49 -6.42 -7.92
C ARG A 104 12.98 -7.79 -7.45
N GLU A 105 12.60 -7.92 -6.18
CA GLU A 105 12.05 -9.15 -5.59
C GLU A 105 10.67 -9.51 -6.17
N ALA A 106 9.89 -8.49 -6.54
CA ALA A 106 8.59 -8.64 -7.18
C ALA A 106 8.67 -8.89 -8.70
N ASP A 107 9.87 -8.98 -9.27
CA ASP A 107 10.11 -9.07 -10.72
C ASP A 107 9.42 -7.92 -11.49
N LEU A 108 9.57 -6.71 -10.96
CA LEU A 108 9.10 -5.47 -11.57
C LEU A 108 10.25 -4.75 -12.29
N PRO A 109 9.93 -3.91 -13.31
CA PRO A 109 10.90 -3.00 -13.89
C PRO A 109 11.56 -2.13 -12.79
N PRO A 110 12.83 -1.71 -12.97
CA PRO A 110 13.54 -0.92 -11.97
C PRO A 110 12.71 0.27 -11.48
N PHE A 111 12.73 0.52 -10.17
CA PHE A 111 11.99 1.62 -9.58
C PHE A 111 12.50 2.97 -10.12
N SER A 112 11.54 3.87 -10.41
CA SER A 112 11.80 5.29 -10.69
C SER A 112 10.59 6.08 -10.21
N ALA A 113 10.80 7.05 -9.33
CA ALA A 113 9.73 7.86 -8.74
C ALA A 113 8.84 8.55 -9.80
N ASP A 114 9.46 9.06 -10.86
CA ASP A 114 8.80 9.83 -11.93
C ASP A 114 8.20 8.95 -13.04
N ARG A 115 8.38 7.64 -12.98
CA ARG A 115 7.82 6.73 -13.99
C ARG A 115 6.29 6.87 -14.02
N PRO A 116 5.66 7.07 -15.20
CA PRO A 116 4.21 7.09 -15.31
C PRO A 116 3.58 5.77 -14.86
N ALA A 117 2.62 5.81 -13.95
CA ALA A 117 1.98 4.62 -13.39
C ALA A 117 1.23 3.80 -14.45
N PHE A 118 0.73 4.44 -15.49
CA PHE A 118 0.04 3.77 -16.60
C PHE A 118 0.98 2.97 -17.51
N SER A 119 2.31 3.17 -17.41
CA SER A 119 3.29 2.36 -18.15
C SER A 119 3.38 0.92 -17.62
N LEU A 120 2.85 0.67 -16.43
CA LEU A 120 2.76 -0.66 -15.83
C LEU A 120 1.43 -1.34 -16.22
N SER A 121 1.47 -2.64 -16.43
CA SER A 121 0.26 -3.47 -16.53
C SER A 121 -0.54 -3.47 -15.22
N GLY A 122 -1.78 -3.97 -15.24
CA GLY A 122 -2.59 -4.07 -14.03
C GLY A 122 -1.94 -4.90 -12.92
N GLY A 123 -1.32 -6.02 -13.28
CA GLY A 123 -0.59 -6.87 -12.35
C GLY A 123 0.66 -6.21 -11.79
N GLU A 124 1.46 -5.56 -12.64
CA GLU A 124 2.64 -4.82 -12.21
C GLU A 124 2.27 -3.66 -11.28
N ARG A 125 1.16 -2.95 -11.55
CA ARG A 125 0.67 -1.90 -10.66
C ARG A 125 0.27 -2.44 -9.28
N MET A 126 -0.44 -3.58 -9.25
CA MET A 126 -0.80 -4.21 -7.98
C MET A 126 0.45 -4.63 -7.21
N LYS A 127 1.42 -5.28 -7.86
CA LYS A 127 2.71 -5.59 -7.23
C LYS A 127 3.43 -4.34 -6.72
N ALA A 128 3.46 -3.25 -7.49
CA ALA A 128 4.07 -1.99 -7.07
C ALA A 128 3.39 -1.41 -5.81
N LEU A 129 2.05 -1.38 -5.77
CA LEU A 129 1.29 -0.95 -4.59
C LEU A 129 1.62 -1.80 -3.36
N LEU A 130 1.69 -3.12 -3.52
CA LEU A 130 2.06 -4.04 -2.45
C LEU A 130 3.51 -3.79 -1.98
N CYS A 131 4.47 -3.60 -2.89
CA CYS A 131 5.83 -3.20 -2.54
C CYS A 131 5.84 -1.91 -1.70
N GLY A 132 5.09 -0.88 -2.13
CA GLY A 132 4.96 0.37 -1.38
C GLY A 132 4.39 0.16 0.03
N ALA A 133 3.38 -0.70 0.16
CA ALA A 133 2.78 -1.02 1.46
C ALA A 133 3.74 -1.80 2.37
N PHE A 134 4.46 -2.80 1.86
CA PHE A 134 5.42 -3.59 2.64
C PHE A 134 6.61 -2.76 3.13
N VAL A 135 7.06 -1.76 2.37
CA VAL A 135 8.17 -0.88 2.78
C VAL A 135 7.72 0.35 3.58
N SER A 136 6.43 0.53 3.82
CA SER A 136 5.89 1.75 4.44
C SER A 136 6.28 1.95 5.90
N GLY A 137 6.69 0.88 6.60
CA GLY A 137 6.84 0.89 8.05
C GLY A 137 5.51 0.82 8.80
N ALA A 138 4.41 0.51 8.13
CA ALA A 138 3.12 0.30 8.78
C ALA A 138 3.15 -0.97 9.65
N ASP A 139 2.35 -0.95 10.72
CA ASP A 139 2.16 -2.11 11.59
C ASP A 139 1.04 -3.02 11.10
N TYR A 140 0.16 -2.47 10.25
CA TYR A 140 -1.04 -3.17 9.78
C TYR A 140 -1.32 -2.91 8.30
N LEU A 141 -1.56 -3.97 7.54
CA LEU A 141 -1.91 -3.89 6.12
C LEU A 141 -3.42 -4.07 5.93
N LEU A 142 -4.02 -3.22 5.11
CA LEU A 142 -5.39 -3.36 4.63
C LEU A 142 -5.35 -3.59 3.12
N LEU A 143 -5.65 -4.81 2.68
CA LEU A 143 -5.52 -5.22 1.28
C LEU A 143 -6.90 -5.54 0.70
N ASP A 144 -7.30 -4.80 -0.34
CA ASP A 144 -8.59 -5.00 -0.99
C ASP A 144 -8.43 -5.77 -2.30
N GLU A 145 -8.82 -7.04 -2.29
CA GLU A 145 -8.75 -7.96 -3.43
C GLU A 145 -7.35 -7.99 -4.11
N PRO A 146 -6.25 -8.16 -3.33
CA PRO A 146 -4.89 -7.96 -3.85
C PRO A 146 -4.48 -8.99 -4.90
N THR A 147 -5.19 -10.12 -5.00
CA THR A 147 -4.92 -11.20 -5.95
C THR A 147 -5.55 -11.02 -7.32
N ASN A 148 -6.51 -10.08 -7.48
CA ASN A 148 -7.35 -9.97 -8.67
C ASN A 148 -6.60 -9.71 -9.99
N HIS A 149 -5.47 -9.06 -9.96
CA HIS A 149 -4.68 -8.75 -11.17
C HIS A 149 -3.36 -9.51 -11.23
N LEU A 150 -3.11 -10.36 -10.24
CA LEU A 150 -1.89 -11.14 -10.16
C LEU A 150 -2.05 -12.47 -10.90
N ASP A 151 -1.06 -12.79 -11.71
CA ASP A 151 -0.87 -14.13 -12.25
C ASP A 151 -0.45 -15.11 -11.13
N ARG A 152 -0.24 -16.36 -11.49
CA ARG A 152 0.15 -17.39 -10.53
C ARG A 152 1.44 -17.02 -9.77
N GLN A 153 2.45 -16.55 -10.49
CA GLN A 153 3.74 -16.19 -9.90
C GLN A 153 3.60 -14.97 -8.96
N GLY A 154 2.80 -13.98 -9.35
CA GLY A 154 2.50 -12.82 -8.53
C GLY A 154 1.75 -13.18 -7.24
N ARG A 155 0.83 -14.15 -7.28
CA ARG A 155 0.16 -14.65 -6.07
C ARG A 155 1.11 -15.40 -5.15
N GLU A 156 1.96 -16.29 -5.70
CA GLU A 156 2.98 -17.01 -4.93
C GLU A 156 3.95 -16.02 -4.25
N TRP A 157 4.39 -14.98 -4.96
CA TRP A 157 5.19 -13.89 -4.39
C TRP A 157 4.45 -13.17 -3.25
N LEU A 158 3.19 -12.79 -3.43
CA LEU A 158 2.39 -12.12 -2.40
C LEU A 158 2.26 -12.98 -1.14
N TYR A 159 1.97 -14.28 -1.29
CA TYR A 159 1.84 -15.18 -0.15
C TYR A 159 3.15 -15.30 0.62
N HIS A 160 4.28 -15.41 -0.06
CA HIS A 160 5.59 -15.42 0.58
C HIS A 160 5.88 -14.12 1.35
N GLN A 161 5.50 -12.96 0.80
CA GLN A 161 5.64 -11.67 1.50
C GLN A 161 4.76 -11.63 2.76
N LEU A 162 3.51 -12.12 2.68
CA LEU A 162 2.59 -12.16 3.81
C LEU A 162 3.05 -13.15 4.90
N GLU A 163 3.63 -14.29 4.54
CA GLU A 163 4.21 -15.25 5.49
C GLU A 163 5.38 -14.68 6.28
N SER A 164 6.18 -13.81 5.65
CA SER A 164 7.31 -13.13 6.30
C SER A 164 6.91 -11.84 7.02
N TRP A 165 5.67 -11.35 6.83
CA TRP A 165 5.18 -10.12 7.42
C TRP A 165 5.02 -10.25 8.94
N GLN A 166 5.65 -9.33 9.70
CA GLN A 166 5.63 -9.37 11.17
C GLN A 166 4.47 -8.57 11.78
N GLY A 167 3.75 -7.79 10.98
CA GLY A 167 2.58 -7.02 11.41
C GLY A 167 1.27 -7.76 11.23
N GLY A 168 0.16 -7.05 11.49
CA GLY A 168 -1.17 -7.55 11.16
C GLY A 168 -1.54 -7.28 9.71
N ALA A 169 -2.49 -8.06 9.17
CA ALA A 169 -3.11 -7.73 7.88
C ALA A 169 -4.58 -8.16 7.83
N LEU A 170 -5.41 -7.33 7.21
CA LEU A 170 -6.79 -7.66 6.85
C LEU A 170 -6.90 -7.69 5.33
N ILE A 171 -7.15 -8.86 4.79
CA ILE A 171 -7.20 -9.13 3.36
C ILE A 171 -8.65 -9.38 2.97
N ALA A 172 -9.25 -8.44 2.22
CA ALA A 172 -10.56 -8.68 1.64
C ALA A 172 -10.42 -9.53 0.38
N SER A 173 -11.21 -10.60 0.30
CA SER A 173 -11.30 -11.46 -0.86
C SER A 173 -12.73 -11.94 -1.07
N HIS A 174 -13.10 -12.24 -2.31
CA HIS A 174 -14.32 -12.94 -2.64
C HIS A 174 -14.11 -14.46 -2.74
N ASP A 175 -12.87 -14.93 -2.84
CA ASP A 175 -12.49 -16.33 -2.85
C ASP A 175 -12.17 -16.81 -1.42
N ARG A 176 -12.35 -18.12 -1.21
CA ARG A 176 -12.08 -18.80 0.07
C ARG A 176 -10.81 -19.65 0.04
N GLU A 177 -10.03 -19.54 -1.06
CA GLU A 177 -8.78 -20.27 -1.23
C GLU A 177 -7.57 -19.42 -0.89
#